data_c328dfd838c4dfdb15fc8ab249e9167d
#
_entry.id   c328dfd838c4dfdb15fc8ab249e9167d
#
_cell.length_a   1.000
_cell.length_b   1.000
_cell.length_c   1.000
_cell.angle_alpha   90.00
_cell.angle_beta   90.00
_cell.angle_gamma   90.00
#
_symmetry.space_group_name_H-M   'P 1'
#
loop_
_entity.id
_entity.type
_entity.pdbx_description
1 polymer ?
#
loop_
_entity_poly.entity_id
_entity_poly.type
_entity_poly.pdbx_seq_one_letter_code
_entity_poly.pdbx_strand_id
1 'polypeptide(L)'
;MQEELAAVLADRAFARSPVLSRLLVYLVGESIAGRGDRLKSYTVAVDGLGRGEDYDPQVDTYSRVLVGRLRKALDTYYREAGADRAQRLTIGQGSYEVRIAPHYEPGTGAVDPPRAPHETAARQPLRRQWWWFLLVTAAALVIGYFVWQDREETAKRWQGTNSPLIMITVESARADGPTDAERAIADKLGEVIRTYESFRVAHRMGPDVSYVLNLRFHRGQNASAIDVDVANISRNRKIFSQEIAVSGSADLTDQDSWQIHRLVYSLIGNSGSMTAFESRNSFSADTPFDCWLRFNRLVVTDGLTNDPVFEWCSAQWYEYSPEHPLAAALYGWSLTSRAIGSPISSRLRQDLRNATQILETARAKNPRSKHLMLALARTYAVMGYADSLREVANDAAEAARENPDMGSTIGTLKVLQNDLSGEVQIDDAIALNPNPPPRYFIGKFVSAMMRDDVAAAGQALDKLTVENHSSRWGPVFKAAYLARSGNTAAAKVAWREATVQFPFARHFPRVIVSNAPASQPVKDRLLLWLKPAIE
;
A
#
# COMPACT_ATOMS: atom_id res chain seq x y z
N MET A 1 10.89 16.14 26.79
CA MET A 1 9.70 15.82 25.94
C MET A 1 10.03 14.87 24.81
N GLN A 2 11.08 15.09 24.01
CA GLN A 2 11.49 14.17 22.93
C GLN A 2 11.92 12.78 23.43
N GLU A 3 12.65 12.74 24.54
CA GLU A 3 13.07 11.47 25.16
C GLU A 3 11.88 10.65 25.67
N GLU A 4 10.90 11.32 26.32
CA GLU A 4 9.66 10.71 26.75
C GLU A 4 8.82 10.20 25.56
N LEU A 5 8.75 11.00 24.48
CA LEU A 5 8.09 10.58 23.25
C LEU A 5 8.71 9.30 22.69
N ALA A 6 10.03 9.22 22.61
CA ALA A 6 10.73 8.04 22.12
C ALA A 6 10.44 6.79 22.97
N ALA A 7 10.39 6.95 24.30
CA ALA A 7 10.09 5.86 25.22
C ALA A 7 8.63 5.37 25.05
N VAL A 8 7.66 6.28 24.96
CA VAL A 8 6.25 5.92 24.73
C VAL A 8 6.06 5.23 23.38
N LEU A 9 6.70 5.71 22.32
CA LEU A 9 6.59 5.08 20.98
C LEU A 9 7.24 3.70 20.87
N ALA A 10 8.19 3.39 21.77
CA ALA A 10 8.81 2.05 21.86
C ALA A 10 7.89 1.02 22.53
N ASP A 11 6.85 1.43 23.20
CA ASP A 11 5.91 0.54 23.88
C ASP A 11 5.02 -0.23 22.89
N ARG A 12 4.65 -1.47 23.28
CA ARG A 12 3.85 -2.38 22.43
C ARG A 12 2.47 -1.82 22.06
N ALA A 13 1.82 -1.09 22.96
CA ALA A 13 0.48 -0.55 22.73
C ALA A 13 0.54 0.55 21.65
N PHE A 14 1.56 1.42 21.72
CA PHE A 14 1.78 2.45 20.72
C PHE A 14 2.32 1.88 19.40
N ALA A 15 3.22 0.90 19.45
CA ALA A 15 3.72 0.22 18.26
C ALA A 15 2.63 -0.49 17.46
N ARG A 16 1.54 -0.94 18.13
CA ARG A 16 0.36 -1.56 17.49
C ARG A 16 -0.68 -0.55 17.01
N SER A 17 -0.54 0.73 17.34
CA SER A 17 -1.51 1.76 16.95
C SER A 17 -0.83 2.92 16.19
N PRO A 18 -0.54 2.77 14.88
CA PRO A 18 0.13 3.80 14.08
C PRO A 18 -0.57 5.16 14.11
N VAL A 19 -1.91 5.15 14.21
CA VAL A 19 -2.71 6.38 14.27
C VAL A 19 -2.45 7.14 15.58
N LEU A 20 -2.42 6.44 16.72
CA LEU A 20 -2.12 7.07 18.01
C LEU A 20 -0.67 7.53 18.09
N SER A 21 0.26 6.75 17.54
CA SER A 21 1.68 7.13 17.48
C SER A 21 1.89 8.36 16.61
N ARG A 22 1.28 8.42 15.43
CA ARG A 22 1.33 9.59 14.54
C ARG A 22 0.71 10.83 15.20
N LEU A 23 -0.45 10.65 15.82
CA LEU A 23 -1.12 11.72 16.54
C LEU A 23 -0.25 12.25 17.67
N LEU A 24 0.36 11.39 18.48
CA LEU A 24 1.25 11.77 19.57
C LEU A 24 2.49 12.52 19.05
N VAL A 25 3.12 12.02 17.98
CA VAL A 25 4.27 12.70 17.34
C VAL A 25 3.91 14.09 16.87
N TYR A 26 2.77 14.25 16.21
CA TYR A 26 2.28 15.55 15.76
C TYR A 26 2.04 16.51 16.92
N LEU A 27 1.27 16.09 17.95
CA LEU A 27 0.93 16.95 19.09
C LEU A 27 2.19 17.35 19.91
N VAL A 28 3.13 16.41 20.09
CA VAL A 28 4.41 16.71 20.76
C VAL A 28 5.25 17.66 19.91
N GLY A 29 5.32 17.46 18.60
CA GLY A 29 6.04 18.35 17.68
C GLY A 29 5.53 19.78 17.73
N GLU A 30 4.22 19.96 17.67
CA GLU A 30 3.57 21.29 17.76
C GLU A 30 3.76 21.94 19.15
N SER A 31 3.72 21.13 20.21
CA SER A 31 3.95 21.63 21.58
C SER A 31 5.40 22.07 21.78
N ILE A 32 6.39 21.34 21.25
CA ILE A 32 7.81 21.72 21.28
C ILE A 32 8.05 23.01 20.46
N ALA A 33 7.34 23.16 19.34
CA ALA A 33 7.43 24.35 18.48
C ALA A 33 6.71 25.59 19.06
N GLY A 34 6.14 25.50 20.28
CA GLY A 34 5.42 26.59 20.94
C GLY A 34 4.07 26.91 20.31
N ARG A 35 3.48 25.99 19.54
CA ARG A 35 2.17 26.14 18.90
C ARG A 35 1.08 25.25 19.52
N GLY A 36 1.40 24.56 20.60
CA GLY A 36 0.51 23.62 21.28
C GLY A 36 -0.82 24.23 21.75
N ASP A 37 -0.80 25.50 22.19
CA ASP A 37 -1.97 26.27 22.62
C ASP A 37 -2.95 26.62 21.46
N ARG A 38 -2.45 26.65 20.24
CA ARG A 38 -3.23 26.98 19.03
C ARG A 38 -3.90 25.77 18.38
N LEU A 39 -3.58 24.57 18.85
CA LEU A 39 -4.14 23.33 18.32
C LEU A 39 -5.66 23.27 18.56
N LYS A 40 -6.40 23.12 17.48
CA LYS A 40 -7.86 22.93 17.47
C LYS A 40 -8.23 21.60 16.81
N SER A 41 -9.46 21.16 17.02
CA SER A 41 -9.99 19.93 16.44
C SER A 41 -9.76 19.85 14.92
N TYR A 42 -9.91 20.96 14.21
CA TYR A 42 -9.67 21.08 12.78
C TYR A 42 -8.19 20.82 12.42
N THR A 43 -7.26 21.56 13.02
CA THR A 43 -5.81 21.41 12.72
C THR A 43 -5.29 20.02 13.08
N VAL A 44 -5.78 19.45 14.18
CA VAL A 44 -5.43 18.07 14.55
C VAL A 44 -5.95 17.06 13.53
N ALA A 45 -7.15 17.26 12.96
CA ALA A 45 -7.72 16.39 11.95
C ALA A 45 -7.01 16.53 10.60
N VAL A 46 -6.80 17.74 10.12
CA VAL A 46 -6.23 18.00 8.79
C VAL A 46 -4.73 17.76 8.81
N ASP A 47 -3.99 18.50 9.66
CA ASP A 47 -2.51 18.47 9.64
C ASP A 47 -1.95 17.24 10.38
N GLY A 48 -2.58 16.83 11.50
CA GLY A 48 -2.11 15.72 12.32
C GLY A 48 -2.53 14.34 11.81
N LEU A 49 -3.77 14.23 11.32
CA LEU A 49 -4.37 12.95 10.92
C LEU A 49 -4.58 12.82 9.41
N GLY A 50 -4.30 13.88 8.62
CA GLY A 50 -4.38 13.86 7.15
C GLY A 50 -5.81 13.81 6.61
N ARG A 51 -6.79 14.40 7.33
CA ARG A 51 -8.15 14.59 6.81
C ARG A 51 -8.16 15.68 5.74
N GLY A 52 -9.15 15.65 4.84
CA GLY A 52 -9.33 16.68 3.83
C GLY A 52 -9.63 18.06 4.42
N GLU A 53 -9.39 19.12 3.67
CA GLU A 53 -9.66 20.52 4.10
C GLU A 53 -11.18 20.78 4.30
N ASP A 54 -12.04 19.89 3.82
CA ASP A 54 -13.49 19.87 4.01
C ASP A 54 -13.95 19.29 5.36
N TYR A 55 -13.00 18.94 6.25
CA TYR A 55 -13.31 18.43 7.59
C TYR A 55 -14.10 19.43 8.43
N ASP A 56 -15.32 19.05 8.85
CA ASP A 56 -16.15 19.85 9.77
C ASP A 56 -16.08 19.28 11.20
N PRO A 57 -15.42 19.97 12.15
CA PRO A 57 -15.32 19.49 13.54
C PRO A 57 -16.63 19.55 14.33
N GLN A 58 -17.71 20.12 13.78
CA GLN A 58 -19.04 20.12 14.41
C GLN A 58 -19.81 18.83 14.08
N VAL A 59 -19.58 18.30 12.89
CA VAL A 59 -20.24 17.06 12.41
C VAL A 59 -19.39 15.83 12.71
N ASP A 60 -18.07 15.92 12.53
CA ASP A 60 -17.14 14.81 12.73
C ASP A 60 -16.36 14.98 14.05
N THR A 61 -16.64 14.09 15.00
CA THR A 61 -15.97 14.07 16.33
C THR A 61 -14.67 13.26 16.34
N TYR A 62 -14.19 12.78 15.21
CA TYR A 62 -13.07 11.84 15.07
C TYR A 62 -11.79 12.26 15.79
N SER A 63 -11.33 13.50 15.63
CA SER A 63 -10.14 14.03 16.31
C SER A 63 -10.30 14.05 17.84
N ARG A 64 -11.50 14.38 18.36
CA ARG A 64 -11.79 14.40 19.80
C ARG A 64 -11.76 12.99 20.40
N VAL A 65 -12.35 12.01 19.68
CA VAL A 65 -12.34 10.60 20.08
C VAL A 65 -10.93 10.04 20.11
N LEU A 66 -10.11 10.32 19.09
CA LEU A 66 -8.74 9.85 19.02
C LEU A 66 -7.86 10.45 20.11
N VAL A 67 -7.98 11.74 20.40
CA VAL A 67 -7.24 12.37 21.52
C VAL A 67 -7.69 11.81 22.86
N GLY A 68 -8.98 11.48 23.01
CA GLY A 68 -9.48 10.77 24.19
C GLY A 68 -8.83 9.38 24.35
N ARG A 69 -8.74 8.61 23.27
CA ARG A 69 -8.03 7.32 23.24
C ARG A 69 -6.53 7.47 23.53
N LEU A 70 -5.90 8.50 22.97
CA LEU A 70 -4.48 8.80 23.22
C LEU A 70 -4.21 9.11 24.69
N ARG A 71 -5.04 9.91 25.36
CA ARG A 71 -4.93 10.17 26.81
C ARG A 71 -4.98 8.87 27.61
N LYS A 72 -5.95 8.01 27.31
CA LYS A 72 -6.12 6.72 27.98
C LYS A 72 -4.92 5.79 27.73
N ALA A 73 -4.36 5.79 26.54
CA ALA A 73 -3.18 5.00 26.21
C ALA A 73 -1.93 5.50 26.97
N LEU A 74 -1.74 6.83 27.07
CA LEU A 74 -0.67 7.43 27.87
C LEU A 74 -0.82 7.08 29.38
N ASP A 75 -2.03 7.19 29.93
CA ASP A 75 -2.30 6.83 31.33
C ASP A 75 -2.04 5.34 31.62
N THR A 76 -2.36 4.47 30.66
CA THR A 76 -2.06 3.02 30.78
C THR A 76 -0.55 2.77 30.73
N TYR A 77 0.13 3.39 29.75
CA TYR A 77 1.59 3.27 29.63
C TYR A 77 2.32 3.67 30.92
N TYR A 78 1.98 4.84 31.49
CA TYR A 78 2.64 5.33 32.71
C TYR A 78 2.22 4.59 34.00
N ARG A 79 1.17 3.79 33.97
CA ARG A 79 0.83 2.86 35.08
C ARG A 79 1.51 1.50 34.95
N GLU A 80 1.97 1.13 33.76
CA GLU A 80 2.54 -0.19 33.45
C GLU A 80 4.01 -0.07 33.05
N ALA A 81 4.29 -0.01 31.75
CA ALA A 81 5.66 -0.05 31.21
C ALA A 81 6.49 1.21 31.52
N GLY A 82 5.85 2.34 31.77
CA GLY A 82 6.48 3.62 32.09
C GLY A 82 6.36 4.04 33.57
N ALA A 83 6.03 3.10 34.48
CA ALA A 83 5.84 3.40 35.91
C ALA A 83 7.09 4.00 36.59
N ASP A 84 8.27 3.55 36.20
CA ASP A 84 9.56 3.99 36.79
C ASP A 84 10.10 5.30 36.19
N ARG A 85 9.36 5.96 35.27
CA ARG A 85 9.84 7.18 34.64
C ARG A 85 9.58 8.41 35.52
N ALA A 86 10.60 9.27 35.67
CA ALA A 86 10.52 10.47 36.50
C ALA A 86 9.57 11.55 35.94
N GLN A 87 9.27 11.49 34.63
CA GLN A 87 8.42 12.46 33.93
C GLN A 87 7.38 11.72 33.08
N ARG A 88 6.25 12.39 32.84
CA ARG A 88 5.19 11.86 31.97
C ARG A 88 4.68 12.91 30.99
N LEU A 89 4.30 12.47 29.79
CA LEU A 89 3.55 13.26 28.83
C LEU A 89 2.08 13.30 29.24
N THR A 90 1.51 14.48 29.31
CA THR A 90 0.10 14.68 29.68
C THR A 90 -0.60 15.57 28.67
N ILE A 91 -1.88 15.28 28.40
CA ILE A 91 -2.75 16.09 27.55
C ILE A 91 -3.97 16.46 28.37
N GLY A 92 -4.12 17.76 28.69
CA GLY A 92 -5.23 18.26 29.53
C GLY A 92 -6.62 18.00 28.92
N GLN A 93 -7.65 17.90 29.77
CA GLN A 93 -9.04 17.84 29.28
C GLN A 93 -9.38 19.13 28.54
N GLY A 94 -10.00 19.02 27.35
CA GLY A 94 -10.32 20.16 26.51
C GLY A 94 -9.14 20.79 25.76
N SER A 95 -7.91 20.28 25.93
CA SER A 95 -6.69 20.76 25.27
C SER A 95 -6.12 19.69 24.34
N TYR A 96 -5.36 20.11 23.33
CA TYR A 96 -4.55 19.26 22.45
C TYR A 96 -3.05 19.44 22.72
N GLU A 97 -2.68 20.37 23.59
CA GLU A 97 -1.30 20.63 23.98
C GLU A 97 -0.74 19.49 24.83
N VAL A 98 0.45 19.02 24.49
CA VAL A 98 1.19 18.03 25.28
C VAL A 98 2.14 18.75 26.22
N ARG A 99 2.07 18.41 27.49
CA ARG A 99 2.95 18.97 28.54
C ARG A 99 3.73 17.86 29.23
N ILE A 100 4.90 18.19 29.77
CA ILE A 100 5.63 17.33 30.68
C ILE A 100 5.18 17.65 32.12
N ALA A 101 4.82 16.61 32.85
CA ALA A 101 4.56 16.68 34.28
C ALA A 101 5.49 15.69 35.00
N PRO A 102 5.90 15.96 36.26
CA PRO A 102 6.58 14.99 37.08
C PRO A 102 5.66 13.78 37.31
N HIS A 103 6.22 12.58 37.23
CA HIS A 103 5.50 11.36 37.57
C HIS A 103 5.57 11.18 39.08
N TYR A 104 4.51 11.59 39.77
CA TYR A 104 4.43 11.50 41.22
C TYR A 104 3.90 10.10 41.61
N GLU A 105 4.71 9.30 42.28
CA GLU A 105 4.21 8.17 43.05
C GLU A 105 3.51 8.73 44.32
N PRO A 106 2.27 8.29 44.61
CA PRO A 106 1.70 8.53 45.95
C PRO A 106 2.33 7.54 46.91
N GLY A 107 3.54 7.87 47.38
CA GLY A 107 4.31 7.09 48.31
C GLY A 107 4.68 7.93 49.52
N THR A 108 4.07 7.63 50.67
CA THR A 108 4.54 7.82 52.06
C THR A 108 5.02 9.22 52.46
N GLY A 109 4.12 9.99 53.04
CA GLY A 109 4.48 11.20 53.74
C GLY A 109 3.32 12.18 53.92
N ALA A 110 2.14 11.71 54.29
CA ALA A 110 1.08 12.57 54.77
C ALA A 110 1.27 12.80 56.27
N VAL A 111 1.69 14.02 56.61
CA VAL A 111 1.54 14.54 57.98
C VAL A 111 0.04 14.71 58.21
N ASP A 112 -0.48 13.95 59.19
CA ASP A 112 -1.87 14.03 59.65
C ASP A 112 -2.22 15.44 60.16
N PRO A 113 -3.33 16.04 59.71
CA PRO A 113 -3.95 17.13 60.43
C PRO A 113 -4.73 16.59 61.66
N PRO A 114 -4.88 17.39 62.76
CA PRO A 114 -5.36 16.87 64.04
C PRO A 114 -6.78 16.36 63.97
N ARG A 115 -6.98 15.19 64.55
CA ARG A 115 -8.26 14.47 64.70
C ARG A 115 -9.30 15.30 65.47
N ALA A 116 -10.43 15.58 64.86
CA ALA A 116 -11.68 15.91 65.58
C ALA A 116 -12.34 14.65 66.15
N PRO A 117 -13.11 14.74 67.27
CA PRO A 117 -13.52 13.58 68.04
C PRO A 117 -14.53 12.68 67.35
N HIS A 118 -14.42 11.39 67.64
CA HIS A 118 -15.21 10.29 67.13
C HIS A 118 -16.73 10.49 67.33
N GLU A 119 -17.47 10.65 66.23
CA GLU A 119 -18.86 10.28 66.18
C GLU A 119 -18.97 8.80 65.72
N THR A 120 -19.64 8.01 66.54
CA THR A 120 -19.95 6.62 66.33
C THR A 120 -20.70 6.42 65.02
N ALA A 121 -19.99 5.95 63.99
CA ALA A 121 -20.59 5.60 62.72
C ALA A 121 -21.52 4.41 62.89
N ALA A 122 -22.81 4.65 62.76
CA ALA A 122 -23.86 3.64 62.61
C ALA A 122 -23.51 2.73 61.43
N ARG A 123 -23.51 1.43 61.69
CA ARG A 123 -23.34 0.37 60.68
C ARG A 123 -24.42 0.53 59.62
N GLN A 124 -24.06 1.08 58.47
CA GLN A 124 -24.91 1.04 57.27
C GLN A 124 -24.95 -0.37 56.72
N PRO A 125 -26.10 -0.90 56.38
CA PRO A 125 -26.24 -2.28 55.91
C PRO A 125 -25.58 -2.46 54.54
N LEU A 126 -24.79 -3.54 54.41
CA LEU A 126 -24.09 -4.03 53.24
C LEU A 126 -24.91 -4.11 51.92
N ARG A 127 -26.21 -3.89 52.05
CA ARG A 127 -27.19 -4.01 50.95
C ARG A 127 -27.06 -2.96 49.84
N ARG A 128 -26.36 -1.84 50.08
CA ARG A 128 -26.23 -0.73 49.10
C ARG A 128 -25.01 -0.88 48.17
N GLN A 129 -24.01 -1.72 48.55
CA GLN A 129 -22.83 -1.96 47.71
C GLN A 129 -23.09 -2.88 46.51
N TRP A 130 -24.09 -3.78 46.60
CA TRP A 130 -24.43 -4.71 45.53
C TRP A 130 -24.97 -4.00 44.27
N TRP A 131 -25.62 -2.84 44.41
CA TRP A 131 -26.08 -2.05 43.30
C TRP A 131 -24.93 -1.48 42.45
N TRP A 132 -23.82 -1.12 43.07
CA TRP A 132 -22.63 -0.68 42.37
C TRP A 132 -21.99 -1.81 41.57
N PHE A 133 -21.95 -3.03 42.10
CA PHE A 133 -21.47 -4.19 41.38
C PHE A 133 -22.38 -4.52 40.19
N LEU A 134 -23.69 -4.43 40.34
CA LEU A 134 -24.63 -4.63 39.26
C LEU A 134 -24.49 -3.53 38.19
N LEU A 135 -24.30 -2.27 38.56
CA LEU A 135 -24.08 -1.17 37.62
C LEU A 135 -22.74 -1.31 36.89
N VAL A 136 -21.68 -1.69 37.58
CA VAL A 136 -20.36 -1.91 36.96
C VAL A 136 -20.38 -3.12 36.00
N THR A 137 -21.04 -4.22 36.40
CA THR A 137 -21.19 -5.38 35.52
C THR A 137 -22.11 -5.07 34.33
N ALA A 138 -23.21 -4.34 34.53
CA ALA A 138 -24.06 -3.90 33.42
C ALA A 138 -23.30 -2.96 32.47
N ALA A 139 -22.54 -2.00 32.99
CA ALA A 139 -21.70 -1.13 32.18
C ALA A 139 -20.61 -1.91 31.42
N ALA A 140 -19.97 -2.90 32.08
CA ALA A 140 -18.99 -3.77 31.43
C ALA A 140 -19.61 -4.64 30.31
N LEU A 141 -20.83 -5.15 30.52
CA LEU A 141 -21.57 -5.90 29.50
C LEU A 141 -21.98 -5.00 28.32
N VAL A 142 -22.43 -3.78 28.59
CA VAL A 142 -22.77 -2.81 27.54
C VAL A 142 -21.53 -2.42 26.74
N ILE A 143 -20.42 -2.13 27.41
CA ILE A 143 -19.13 -1.84 26.74
C ILE A 143 -18.67 -3.07 25.94
N GLY A 144 -18.76 -4.27 26.55
CA GLY A 144 -18.40 -5.53 25.88
C GLY A 144 -19.27 -5.76 24.63
N TYR A 145 -20.57 -5.48 24.70
CA TYR A 145 -21.49 -5.57 23.57
C TYR A 145 -21.12 -4.59 22.44
N PHE A 146 -20.85 -3.33 22.78
CA PHE A 146 -20.43 -2.34 21.77
C PHE A 146 -19.07 -2.67 21.15
N VAL A 147 -18.12 -3.14 21.94
CA VAL A 147 -16.81 -3.61 21.43
C VAL A 147 -16.98 -4.85 20.53
N TRP A 148 -17.86 -5.76 20.90
CA TRP A 148 -18.16 -6.94 20.10
C TRP A 148 -18.85 -6.55 18.78
N GLN A 149 -19.84 -5.65 18.82
CA GLN A 149 -20.53 -5.15 17.64
C GLN A 149 -19.59 -4.38 16.70
N ASP A 150 -18.72 -3.50 17.23
CA ASP A 150 -17.72 -2.77 16.44
C ASP A 150 -16.73 -3.74 15.77
N ARG A 151 -16.33 -4.81 16.49
CA ARG A 151 -15.49 -5.87 15.92
C ARG A 151 -16.19 -6.66 14.82
N GLU A 152 -17.46 -6.99 15.02
CA GLU A 152 -18.23 -7.73 14.02
C GLU A 152 -18.47 -6.90 12.75
N GLU A 153 -18.81 -5.62 12.89
CA GLU A 153 -18.96 -4.68 11.77
C GLU A 153 -17.64 -4.49 11.02
N THR A 154 -16.54 -4.35 11.77
CA THR A 154 -15.19 -4.26 11.20
C THR A 154 -14.82 -5.56 10.47
N ALA A 155 -15.08 -6.72 11.06
CA ALA A 155 -14.83 -8.00 10.42
C ALA A 155 -15.63 -8.14 9.11
N LYS A 156 -16.93 -7.80 9.12
CA LYS A 156 -17.77 -7.82 7.90
C LYS A 156 -17.23 -6.89 6.81
N ARG A 157 -16.73 -5.71 7.19
CA ARG A 157 -16.13 -4.73 6.27
C ARG A 157 -14.87 -5.26 5.60
N TRP A 158 -14.03 -5.98 6.35
CA TRP A 158 -12.75 -6.52 5.87
C TRP A 158 -12.84 -7.95 5.33
N GLN A 159 -14.03 -8.57 5.33
CA GLN A 159 -14.27 -9.84 4.67
C GLN A 159 -14.49 -9.66 3.16
N GLY A 160 -13.84 -10.51 2.36
CA GLY A 160 -13.93 -10.45 0.90
C GLY A 160 -13.09 -9.33 0.28
N THR A 161 -13.46 -8.88 -0.89
CA THR A 161 -12.74 -7.85 -1.65
C THR A 161 -13.49 -6.53 -1.75
N ASN A 162 -14.82 -6.53 -1.62
CA ASN A 162 -15.69 -5.40 -1.95
C ASN A 162 -15.42 -4.81 -3.35
N SER A 163 -14.87 -5.64 -4.24
CA SER A 163 -14.47 -5.24 -5.60
C SER A 163 -15.70 -4.95 -6.45
N PRO A 164 -15.65 -3.93 -7.33
CA PRO A 164 -16.75 -3.62 -8.24
C PRO A 164 -17.09 -4.79 -9.15
N LEU A 165 -18.38 -4.96 -9.43
CA LEU A 165 -18.91 -5.96 -10.37
C LEU A 165 -19.06 -5.37 -11.76
N ILE A 166 -18.54 -6.09 -12.76
CA ILE A 166 -18.63 -5.76 -14.18
C ILE A 166 -19.61 -6.71 -14.84
N MET A 167 -20.65 -6.18 -15.46
CA MET A 167 -21.54 -6.92 -16.35
C MET A 167 -21.05 -6.76 -17.78
N ILE A 168 -20.75 -7.88 -18.44
CA ILE A 168 -20.42 -7.88 -19.87
C ILE A 168 -21.72 -8.09 -20.64
N THR A 169 -22.01 -7.21 -21.59
CA THR A 169 -23.16 -7.27 -22.48
C THR A 169 -22.69 -7.33 -23.93
N VAL A 170 -23.38 -8.12 -24.74
CA VAL A 170 -23.10 -8.27 -26.17
C VAL A 170 -24.30 -7.72 -26.94
N GLU A 171 -24.06 -6.66 -27.71
CA GLU A 171 -25.02 -6.15 -28.70
C GLU A 171 -24.68 -6.75 -30.07
N SER A 172 -25.47 -7.71 -30.49
CA SER A 172 -25.36 -8.26 -31.84
C SER A 172 -26.29 -7.53 -32.81
N ALA A 173 -25.79 -7.27 -34.01
CA ALA A 173 -26.61 -6.74 -35.10
C ALA A 173 -27.63 -7.76 -35.65
N ARG A 174 -27.60 -8.99 -35.16
CA ARG A 174 -28.45 -10.11 -35.64
C ARG A 174 -29.70 -10.27 -34.75
N ALA A 175 -30.83 -10.49 -35.39
CA ALA A 175 -32.09 -10.73 -34.68
C ALA A 175 -32.07 -12.03 -33.86
N ASP A 176 -31.25 -13.03 -34.26
CA ASP A 176 -31.14 -14.34 -33.61
C ASP A 176 -30.20 -14.33 -32.39
N GLY A 177 -29.67 -13.17 -32.01
CA GLY A 177 -28.73 -13.00 -30.90
C GLY A 177 -27.25 -13.19 -31.26
N PRO A 178 -26.37 -13.22 -30.25
CA PRO A 178 -24.92 -13.30 -30.46
C PRO A 178 -24.48 -14.61 -31.10
N THR A 179 -23.54 -14.56 -32.05
CA THR A 179 -22.87 -15.71 -32.66
C THR A 179 -21.95 -16.42 -31.65
N ASP A 180 -21.48 -17.63 -32.00
CA ASP A 180 -20.51 -18.38 -31.18
C ASP A 180 -19.19 -17.61 -31.04
N ALA A 181 -18.74 -16.93 -32.09
CA ALA A 181 -17.55 -16.08 -32.06
C ALA A 181 -17.71 -14.89 -31.10
N GLU A 182 -18.85 -14.19 -31.14
CA GLU A 182 -19.15 -13.08 -30.24
C GLU A 182 -19.21 -13.54 -28.79
N ARG A 183 -19.80 -14.72 -28.52
CA ARG A 183 -19.81 -15.34 -27.18
C ARG A 183 -18.40 -15.72 -26.72
N ALA A 184 -17.61 -16.37 -27.57
CA ALA A 184 -16.24 -16.79 -27.26
C ALA A 184 -15.35 -15.61 -26.84
N ILE A 185 -15.48 -14.46 -27.51
CA ILE A 185 -14.76 -13.23 -27.17
C ILE A 185 -15.22 -12.68 -25.81
N ALA A 186 -16.54 -12.62 -25.56
CA ALA A 186 -17.08 -12.14 -24.29
C ALA A 186 -16.68 -13.03 -23.11
N ASP A 187 -16.69 -14.35 -23.31
CA ASP A 187 -16.28 -15.34 -22.32
C ASP A 187 -14.78 -15.23 -22.01
N LYS A 188 -13.94 -15.11 -23.05
CA LYS A 188 -12.48 -14.92 -22.89
C LYS A 188 -12.17 -13.61 -22.18
N LEU A 189 -12.87 -12.53 -22.49
CA LEU A 189 -12.72 -11.25 -21.82
C LEU A 189 -13.09 -11.36 -20.33
N GLY A 190 -14.19 -12.06 -20.02
CA GLY A 190 -14.58 -12.34 -18.63
C GLY A 190 -13.55 -13.23 -17.89
N GLU A 191 -12.98 -14.23 -18.56
CA GLU A 191 -11.90 -15.06 -18.02
C GLU A 191 -10.68 -14.20 -17.66
N VAL A 192 -10.21 -13.37 -18.60
CA VAL A 192 -9.03 -12.51 -18.39
C VAL A 192 -9.27 -11.50 -17.27
N ILE A 193 -10.46 -10.87 -17.18
CA ILE A 193 -10.80 -9.97 -16.07
C ILE A 193 -10.65 -10.68 -14.71
N ARG A 194 -11.14 -11.93 -14.59
CA ARG A 194 -11.04 -12.69 -13.32
C ARG A 194 -9.60 -12.95 -12.89
N THR A 195 -8.66 -13.03 -13.84
CA THR A 195 -7.24 -13.25 -13.50
C THR A 195 -6.58 -12.07 -12.79
N TYR A 196 -7.19 -10.87 -12.81
CA TYR A 196 -6.66 -9.68 -12.13
C TYR A 196 -7.00 -9.63 -10.63
N GLU A 197 -7.95 -10.45 -10.13
CA GLU A 197 -8.35 -10.56 -8.72
C GLU A 197 -8.92 -9.25 -8.12
N SER A 198 -8.85 -8.12 -8.84
CA SER A 198 -9.23 -6.78 -8.38
C SER A 198 -10.63 -6.35 -8.79
N PHE A 199 -11.20 -6.95 -9.84
CA PHE A 199 -12.57 -6.75 -10.29
C PHE A 199 -13.27 -8.09 -10.43
N ARG A 200 -14.61 -8.09 -10.32
CA ARG A 200 -15.43 -9.30 -10.44
C ARG A 200 -16.34 -9.20 -11.64
N VAL A 201 -16.63 -10.36 -12.26
CA VAL A 201 -17.56 -10.43 -13.40
C VAL A 201 -18.92 -10.92 -12.90
N ALA A 202 -19.98 -10.17 -13.19
CA ALA A 202 -21.35 -10.51 -12.88
C ALA A 202 -21.92 -11.45 -13.93
N HIS A 203 -22.69 -12.46 -13.50
CA HIS A 203 -23.38 -13.39 -14.41
C HIS A 203 -24.78 -12.90 -14.82
N ARG A 204 -25.32 -11.92 -14.10
CA ARG A 204 -26.64 -11.31 -14.38
C ARG A 204 -26.65 -9.86 -13.92
N MET A 205 -27.50 -9.06 -14.55
CA MET A 205 -27.75 -7.69 -14.10
C MET A 205 -28.42 -7.70 -12.72
N GLY A 206 -27.96 -6.84 -11.83
CA GLY A 206 -28.46 -6.72 -10.47
C GLY A 206 -28.05 -5.37 -9.85
N PRO A 207 -28.57 -5.04 -8.65
CA PRO A 207 -28.29 -3.77 -7.98
C PRO A 207 -26.80 -3.59 -7.61
N ASP A 208 -26.07 -4.70 -7.46
CA ASP A 208 -24.65 -4.69 -7.07
C ASP A 208 -23.71 -4.48 -8.26
N VAL A 209 -24.23 -4.47 -9.50
CA VAL A 209 -23.40 -4.25 -10.70
C VAL A 209 -22.98 -2.78 -10.75
N SER A 210 -21.67 -2.57 -10.71
CA SER A 210 -21.07 -1.22 -10.72
C SER A 210 -20.80 -0.71 -12.13
N TYR A 211 -20.49 -1.63 -13.07
CA TYR A 211 -20.09 -1.32 -14.43
C TYR A 211 -20.80 -2.19 -15.45
N VAL A 212 -21.14 -1.59 -16.59
CA VAL A 212 -21.51 -2.34 -17.80
C VAL A 212 -20.38 -2.15 -18.82
N LEU A 213 -19.85 -3.28 -19.30
CA LEU A 213 -18.94 -3.36 -20.41
C LEU A 213 -19.74 -3.87 -21.60
N ASN A 214 -20.02 -2.98 -22.56
CA ASN A 214 -20.82 -3.29 -23.73
C ASN A 214 -19.94 -3.57 -24.93
N LEU A 215 -20.14 -4.71 -25.57
CA LEU A 215 -19.47 -5.15 -26.78
C LEU A 215 -20.45 -5.03 -27.94
N ARG A 216 -20.20 -4.11 -28.89
CA ARG A 216 -20.97 -3.98 -30.10
C ARG A 216 -20.16 -4.47 -31.29
N PHE A 217 -20.59 -5.58 -31.86
CA PHE A 217 -19.91 -6.20 -33.00
C PHE A 217 -20.40 -5.63 -34.32
N HIS A 218 -19.45 -5.28 -35.20
CA HIS A 218 -19.74 -4.85 -36.56
C HIS A 218 -18.70 -5.39 -37.56
N ARG A 219 -19.09 -5.53 -38.81
CA ARG A 219 -18.17 -5.95 -39.87
C ARG A 219 -17.38 -4.73 -40.38
N GLY A 220 -16.06 -4.77 -40.20
CA GLY A 220 -15.13 -3.86 -40.89
C GLY A 220 -14.89 -4.28 -42.34
N GLN A 221 -14.16 -3.48 -43.10
CA GLN A 221 -13.87 -3.75 -44.52
C GLN A 221 -13.01 -5.02 -44.73
N ASN A 222 -12.11 -5.37 -43.80
CA ASN A 222 -11.16 -6.48 -43.91
C ASN A 222 -11.12 -7.40 -42.68
N ALA A 223 -11.83 -7.10 -41.60
CA ALA A 223 -11.89 -7.88 -40.36
C ALA A 223 -13.16 -7.53 -39.59
N SER A 224 -13.56 -8.37 -38.65
CA SER A 224 -14.58 -8.01 -37.67
C SER A 224 -14.00 -7.00 -36.69
N ALA A 225 -14.81 -6.04 -36.24
CA ALA A 225 -14.41 -5.05 -35.25
C ALA A 225 -15.42 -5.04 -34.09
N ILE A 226 -14.97 -4.63 -32.93
CA ILE A 226 -15.78 -4.52 -31.72
C ILE A 226 -15.61 -3.12 -31.16
N ASP A 227 -16.71 -2.38 -31.05
CA ASP A 227 -16.75 -1.21 -30.19
C ASP A 227 -16.92 -1.66 -28.74
N VAL A 228 -15.99 -1.29 -27.90
CA VAL A 228 -16.01 -1.58 -26.47
C VAL A 228 -16.29 -0.31 -25.72
N ASP A 229 -17.44 -0.28 -25.07
CA ASP A 229 -17.87 0.83 -24.23
C ASP A 229 -17.97 0.39 -22.77
N VAL A 230 -17.42 1.18 -21.83
CA VAL A 230 -17.56 0.94 -20.40
C VAL A 230 -18.23 2.13 -19.73
N ALA A 231 -19.31 1.86 -19.02
CA ALA A 231 -20.06 2.85 -18.25
C ALA A 231 -20.12 2.45 -16.77
N ASN A 232 -19.93 3.43 -15.88
CA ASN A 232 -20.24 3.28 -14.46
C ASN A 232 -21.73 3.57 -14.27
N ILE A 233 -22.47 2.60 -13.69
CA ILE A 233 -23.93 2.66 -13.56
C ILE A 233 -24.34 3.71 -12.51
N SER A 234 -23.74 3.66 -11.33
CA SER A 234 -24.14 4.51 -10.20
C SER A 234 -23.96 6.00 -10.47
N ARG A 235 -22.99 6.36 -11.35
CA ARG A 235 -22.71 7.74 -11.73
C ARG A 235 -23.18 8.11 -13.14
N ASN A 236 -23.83 7.17 -13.80
CA ASN A 236 -24.30 7.31 -15.19
C ASN A 236 -23.24 7.95 -16.12
N ARG A 237 -22.01 7.43 -16.06
CA ARG A 237 -20.88 8.02 -16.77
C ARG A 237 -20.15 6.98 -17.61
N LYS A 238 -20.01 7.27 -18.92
CA LYS A 238 -19.10 6.53 -19.79
C LYS A 238 -17.66 6.87 -19.44
N ILE A 239 -16.83 5.86 -19.16
CA ILE A 239 -15.44 6.02 -18.71
C ILE A 239 -14.41 5.53 -19.72
N PHE A 240 -14.85 4.71 -20.69
CA PHE A 240 -13.98 4.16 -21.71
C PHE A 240 -14.76 3.91 -23.00
N SER A 241 -14.08 4.08 -24.14
CA SER A 241 -14.59 3.73 -25.47
C SER A 241 -13.39 3.47 -26.38
N GLN A 242 -13.36 2.31 -27.01
CA GLN A 242 -12.30 1.93 -27.94
C GLN A 242 -12.84 0.91 -28.95
N GLU A 243 -12.41 1.01 -30.21
CA GLU A 243 -12.58 -0.04 -31.20
C GLU A 243 -11.38 -0.99 -31.20
N ILE A 244 -11.63 -2.29 -31.27
CA ILE A 244 -10.60 -3.33 -31.42
C ILE A 244 -10.92 -4.20 -32.64
N ALA A 245 -9.88 -4.62 -33.37
CA ALA A 245 -10.00 -5.55 -34.47
C ALA A 245 -9.89 -6.99 -33.97
N VAL A 246 -10.74 -7.88 -34.47
CA VAL A 246 -10.76 -9.31 -34.15
C VAL A 246 -10.95 -10.15 -35.41
N SER A 247 -10.56 -11.43 -35.38
CA SER A 247 -10.68 -12.34 -36.51
C SER A 247 -12.14 -12.66 -36.88
N GLY A 248 -13.04 -12.58 -35.90
CA GLY A 248 -14.45 -13.01 -36.07
C GLY A 248 -14.64 -14.53 -36.13
N SER A 249 -13.62 -15.31 -35.76
CA SER A 249 -13.68 -16.76 -35.61
C SER A 249 -14.14 -17.17 -34.21
N ALA A 250 -14.86 -18.28 -34.10
CA ALA A 250 -15.17 -18.89 -32.81
C ALA A 250 -13.92 -19.49 -32.15
N ASP A 251 -12.97 -19.96 -32.94
CA ASP A 251 -11.64 -20.34 -32.48
C ASP A 251 -10.77 -19.09 -32.43
N LEU A 252 -10.55 -18.57 -31.22
CA LEU A 252 -9.75 -17.34 -30.99
C LEU A 252 -8.30 -17.56 -31.41
N THR A 253 -7.81 -16.66 -32.24
CA THR A 253 -6.39 -16.64 -32.63
C THR A 253 -5.51 -16.08 -31.51
N ASP A 254 -4.19 -16.29 -31.61
CA ASP A 254 -3.22 -15.65 -30.70
C ASP A 254 -3.34 -14.12 -30.77
N GLN A 255 -3.63 -13.58 -31.95
CA GLN A 255 -3.85 -12.14 -32.14
C GLN A 255 -5.11 -11.64 -31.41
N ASP A 256 -6.21 -12.40 -31.43
CA ASP A 256 -7.44 -12.06 -30.70
C ASP A 256 -7.17 -12.10 -29.20
N SER A 257 -6.50 -13.15 -28.73
CA SER A 257 -6.10 -13.29 -27.33
C SER A 257 -5.24 -12.10 -26.88
N TRP A 258 -4.24 -11.72 -27.67
CA TRP A 258 -3.39 -10.57 -27.40
C TRP A 258 -4.18 -9.25 -27.31
N GLN A 259 -5.11 -9.01 -28.24
CA GLN A 259 -5.98 -7.83 -28.24
C GLN A 259 -6.87 -7.79 -26.97
N ILE A 260 -7.42 -8.94 -26.57
CA ILE A 260 -8.24 -9.04 -25.35
C ILE A 260 -7.41 -8.75 -24.10
N HIS A 261 -6.20 -9.31 -23.95
CA HIS A 261 -5.33 -9.02 -22.82
C HIS A 261 -4.96 -7.54 -22.76
N ARG A 262 -4.62 -6.93 -23.89
CA ARG A 262 -4.31 -5.49 -23.99
C ARG A 262 -5.51 -4.61 -23.63
N LEU A 263 -6.71 -4.97 -24.11
CA LEU A 263 -7.95 -4.27 -23.74
C LEU A 263 -8.21 -4.37 -22.24
N VAL A 264 -8.20 -5.57 -21.67
CA VAL A 264 -8.45 -5.78 -20.24
C VAL A 264 -7.44 -4.99 -19.41
N TYR A 265 -6.16 -5.00 -19.80
CA TYR A 265 -5.14 -4.21 -19.13
C TYR A 265 -5.44 -2.70 -19.19
N SER A 266 -5.89 -2.19 -20.34
CA SER A 266 -6.26 -0.76 -20.49
C SER A 266 -7.49 -0.37 -19.66
N LEU A 267 -8.31 -1.35 -19.26
CA LEU A 267 -9.48 -1.15 -18.39
C LEU A 267 -9.13 -1.24 -16.90
N ILE A 268 -8.53 -2.35 -16.47
CA ILE A 268 -8.37 -2.72 -15.07
C ILE A 268 -6.92 -2.95 -14.61
N GLY A 269 -5.94 -2.81 -15.49
CA GLY A 269 -4.53 -2.78 -15.11
C GLY A 269 -4.21 -1.63 -14.15
N ASN A 270 -2.98 -1.55 -13.66
CA ASN A 270 -2.59 -0.58 -12.64
C ASN A 270 -2.89 0.89 -13.06
N SER A 271 -2.75 1.21 -14.34
CA SER A 271 -3.09 2.53 -14.92
C SER A 271 -4.37 2.49 -15.77
N GLY A 272 -5.14 1.43 -15.69
CA GLY A 272 -6.36 1.24 -16.47
C GLY A 272 -7.44 2.26 -16.14
N SER A 273 -8.32 2.52 -17.11
CA SER A 273 -9.34 3.57 -17.02
C SER A 273 -10.31 3.39 -15.85
N MET A 274 -10.74 2.14 -15.56
CA MET A 274 -11.60 1.83 -14.41
C MET A 274 -10.84 1.97 -13.10
N THR A 275 -9.62 1.44 -13.02
CA THR A 275 -8.75 1.58 -11.84
C THR A 275 -8.45 3.05 -11.53
N ALA A 276 -8.15 3.85 -12.55
CA ALA A 276 -7.92 5.28 -12.41
C ALA A 276 -9.19 6.04 -11.99
N PHE A 277 -10.38 5.61 -12.48
CA PHE A 277 -11.65 6.19 -12.07
C PHE A 277 -11.94 5.92 -10.61
N GLU A 278 -11.81 4.68 -10.14
CA GLU A 278 -11.99 4.32 -8.72
C GLU A 278 -10.96 5.01 -7.84
N SER A 279 -9.70 5.06 -8.25
CA SER A 279 -8.62 5.72 -7.48
C SER A 279 -8.85 7.21 -7.26
N ARG A 280 -9.51 7.91 -8.20
CA ARG A 280 -9.88 9.32 -8.04
C ARG A 280 -11.06 9.53 -7.08
N ASN A 281 -11.86 8.50 -6.86
CA ASN A 281 -13.09 8.56 -6.07
C ASN A 281 -12.97 7.88 -4.70
N SER A 282 -11.86 7.17 -4.44
CA SER A 282 -11.54 6.56 -3.16
C SER A 282 -10.46 7.37 -2.45
N PHE A 283 -10.82 7.98 -1.32
CA PHE A 283 -9.90 8.76 -0.48
C PHE A 283 -9.57 8.06 0.84
N SER A 284 -10.37 7.06 1.22
CA SER A 284 -10.16 6.24 2.40
C SER A 284 -9.41 4.95 2.05
N ALA A 285 -8.94 4.24 3.04
CA ALA A 285 -8.43 2.87 2.91
C ALA A 285 -9.19 1.97 3.89
N ASP A 286 -10.51 2.16 3.97
CA ASP A 286 -11.37 1.57 4.99
C ASP A 286 -11.99 0.24 4.54
N THR A 287 -11.78 -0.15 3.28
CA THR A 287 -12.24 -1.44 2.72
C THR A 287 -11.08 -2.17 2.03
N PRO A 288 -11.21 -3.49 1.83
CA PRO A 288 -10.25 -4.28 1.04
C PRO A 288 -9.95 -3.69 -0.34
N PHE A 289 -10.97 -3.25 -1.06
CA PHE A 289 -10.79 -2.68 -2.39
C PHE A 289 -10.08 -1.31 -2.36
N ASP A 290 -10.41 -0.46 -1.38
CA ASP A 290 -9.69 0.81 -1.18
C ASP A 290 -8.22 0.59 -0.83
N CYS A 291 -7.93 -0.45 -0.03
CA CYS A 291 -6.55 -0.85 0.28
C CYS A 291 -5.80 -1.30 -0.98
N TRP A 292 -6.46 -2.08 -1.86
CA TRP A 292 -5.89 -2.46 -3.15
C TRP A 292 -5.67 -1.24 -4.05
N LEU A 293 -6.59 -0.28 -4.12
CA LEU A 293 -6.42 0.97 -4.87
C LEU A 293 -5.23 1.79 -4.33
N ARG A 294 -5.04 1.80 -3.00
CA ARG A 294 -3.88 2.45 -2.37
C ARG A 294 -2.57 1.77 -2.77
N PHE A 295 -2.52 0.44 -2.69
CA PHE A 295 -1.40 -0.36 -3.19
C PHE A 295 -1.10 -0.06 -4.65
N ASN A 296 -2.13 -0.11 -5.50
CA ASN A 296 -1.99 0.15 -6.93
C ASN A 296 -1.39 1.54 -7.22
N ARG A 297 -1.84 2.56 -6.51
CA ARG A 297 -1.29 3.93 -6.62
C ARG A 297 0.18 3.97 -6.25
N LEU A 298 0.58 3.28 -5.16
CA LEU A 298 1.98 3.20 -4.76
C LEU A 298 2.85 2.49 -5.81
N VAL A 299 2.34 1.42 -6.41
CA VAL A 299 3.06 0.70 -7.48
C VAL A 299 3.19 1.56 -8.74
N VAL A 300 2.15 2.29 -9.14
CA VAL A 300 2.18 3.15 -10.33
C VAL A 300 3.15 4.32 -10.16
N THR A 301 3.18 4.93 -8.97
CA THR A 301 4.04 6.10 -8.70
C THR A 301 5.45 5.71 -8.26
N ASP A 302 5.81 4.42 -8.29
CA ASP A 302 7.06 3.88 -7.75
C ASP A 302 7.30 4.29 -6.29
N GLY A 303 6.20 4.50 -5.56
CA GLY A 303 6.17 4.80 -4.14
C GLY A 303 6.50 3.56 -3.31
N LEU A 304 7.74 3.07 -3.41
CA LEU A 304 8.30 2.04 -2.52
C LEU A 304 8.48 2.55 -1.08
N THR A 305 7.89 3.68 -0.77
CA THR A 305 7.93 4.31 0.54
C THR A 305 7.04 3.56 1.53
N ASN A 306 7.45 3.56 2.79
CA ASN A 306 6.59 3.19 3.90
C ASN A 306 5.38 4.12 3.91
N ASP A 307 4.27 3.66 3.34
CA ASP A 307 2.99 4.36 3.40
C ASP A 307 2.22 3.84 4.62
N PRO A 308 2.07 4.64 5.69
CA PRO A 308 1.44 4.16 6.93
C PRO A 308 -0.01 3.74 6.73
N VAL A 309 -0.72 4.35 5.76
CA VAL A 309 -2.12 4.00 5.46
C VAL A 309 -2.18 2.64 4.78
N PHE A 310 -1.29 2.39 3.82
CA PHE A 310 -1.17 1.07 3.18
C PHE A 310 -0.72 -0.01 4.18
N GLU A 311 0.26 0.29 5.03
CA GLU A 311 0.70 -0.62 6.09
C GLU A 311 -0.45 -1.03 7.00
N TRP A 312 -1.24 -0.05 7.43
CA TRP A 312 -2.39 -0.29 8.29
C TRP A 312 -3.48 -1.11 7.58
N CYS A 313 -3.92 -0.68 6.39
CA CYS A 313 -5.03 -1.35 5.71
C CYS A 313 -4.68 -2.77 5.27
N SER A 314 -3.45 -3.02 4.81
CA SER A 314 -3.00 -4.36 4.43
C SER A 314 -2.91 -5.30 5.64
N ALA A 315 -2.48 -4.80 6.80
CA ALA A 315 -2.46 -5.55 8.04
C ALA A 315 -3.89 -5.88 8.53
N GLN A 316 -4.82 -4.89 8.47
CA GLN A 316 -6.22 -5.11 8.81
C GLN A 316 -6.87 -6.14 7.90
N TRP A 317 -6.68 -6.03 6.59
CA TRP A 317 -7.26 -7.00 5.68
C TRP A 317 -6.74 -8.41 5.94
N TYR A 318 -5.44 -8.56 6.14
CA TYR A 318 -4.85 -9.86 6.47
C TYR A 318 -5.33 -10.40 7.82
N GLU A 319 -5.50 -9.57 8.85
CA GLU A 319 -6.01 -9.97 10.17
C GLU A 319 -7.41 -10.59 10.08
N TYR A 320 -8.31 -9.98 9.29
CA TYR A 320 -9.70 -10.43 9.17
C TYR A 320 -9.95 -11.43 8.03
N SER A 321 -9.03 -11.55 7.09
CA SER A 321 -9.13 -12.44 5.93
C SER A 321 -7.77 -13.10 5.59
N PRO A 322 -7.14 -13.85 6.50
CA PRO A 322 -5.79 -14.40 6.29
C PRO A 322 -5.72 -15.43 5.15
N GLU A 323 -6.84 -16.07 4.82
CA GLU A 323 -6.94 -17.05 3.72
C GLU A 323 -7.11 -16.38 2.35
N HIS A 324 -7.38 -15.07 2.31
CA HIS A 324 -7.58 -14.35 1.06
C HIS A 324 -6.21 -14.07 0.40
N PRO A 325 -5.96 -14.54 -0.85
CA PRO A 325 -4.64 -14.45 -1.47
C PRO A 325 -4.15 -13.01 -1.64
N LEU A 326 -5.05 -12.09 -2.01
CA LEU A 326 -4.70 -10.69 -2.19
C LEU A 326 -4.38 -9.99 -0.85
N ALA A 327 -5.08 -10.32 0.23
CA ALA A 327 -4.77 -9.81 1.57
C ALA A 327 -3.36 -10.22 2.01
N ALA A 328 -3.03 -11.51 1.87
CA ALA A 328 -1.70 -12.04 2.17
C ALA A 328 -0.61 -11.40 1.28
N ALA A 329 -0.89 -11.23 -0.02
CA ALA A 329 0.04 -10.62 -0.97
C ALA A 329 0.34 -9.15 -0.60
N LEU A 330 -0.68 -8.35 -0.31
CA LEU A 330 -0.52 -6.94 0.03
C LEU A 330 0.17 -6.75 1.39
N TYR A 331 -0.16 -7.56 2.38
CA TYR A 331 0.51 -7.50 3.68
C TYR A 331 1.98 -7.95 3.59
N GLY A 332 2.28 -9.05 2.89
CA GLY A 332 3.66 -9.47 2.61
C GLY A 332 4.45 -8.41 1.84
N TRP A 333 3.83 -7.76 0.87
CA TRP A 333 4.41 -6.63 0.15
C TRP A 333 4.74 -5.46 1.07
N SER A 334 3.82 -5.10 1.98
CA SER A 334 4.01 -4.03 2.95
C SER A 334 5.21 -4.30 3.87
N LEU A 335 5.29 -5.51 4.43
CA LEU A 335 6.42 -5.94 5.26
C LEU A 335 7.76 -5.86 4.51
N THR A 336 7.78 -6.29 3.25
CA THR A 336 8.99 -6.25 2.39
C THR A 336 9.39 -4.82 2.05
N SER A 337 8.42 -3.92 1.84
CA SER A 337 8.68 -2.52 1.48
C SER A 337 9.47 -1.77 2.54
N ARG A 338 9.29 -2.10 3.81
CA ARG A 338 10.05 -1.50 4.93
C ARG A 338 11.54 -1.74 4.84
N ALA A 339 11.96 -2.86 4.24
CA ALA A 339 13.37 -3.22 4.13
C ALA A 339 14.09 -2.51 2.97
N ILE A 340 13.33 -2.05 1.96
CA ILE A 340 13.93 -1.43 0.77
C ILE A 340 14.37 0.00 1.08
N GLY A 341 15.66 0.26 0.88
CA GLY A 341 16.24 1.59 1.05
C GLY A 341 16.43 2.01 2.52
N SER A 342 16.28 1.10 3.48
CA SER A 342 16.54 1.34 4.91
C SER A 342 17.69 0.47 5.40
N PRO A 343 18.50 0.93 6.38
CA PRO A 343 19.49 0.07 7.02
C PRO A 343 18.81 -1.15 7.65
N ILE A 344 19.32 -2.35 7.34
CA ILE A 344 18.70 -3.59 7.80
C ILE A 344 18.95 -3.79 9.30
N SER A 345 17.88 -3.71 10.08
CA SER A 345 17.87 -4.00 11.53
C SER A 345 17.38 -5.43 11.82
N SER A 346 17.48 -5.86 13.09
CA SER A 346 16.89 -7.14 13.53
C SER A 346 15.38 -7.19 13.29
N ARG A 347 14.69 -6.08 13.48
CA ARG A 347 13.24 -5.94 13.21
C ARG A 347 12.92 -6.14 11.73
N LEU A 348 13.66 -5.49 10.84
CA LEU A 348 13.45 -5.65 9.39
C LEU A 348 13.73 -7.07 8.91
N ARG A 349 14.75 -7.74 9.46
CA ARG A 349 14.98 -9.17 9.19
C ARG A 349 13.82 -10.04 9.65
N GLN A 350 13.17 -9.72 10.78
CA GLN A 350 11.99 -10.42 11.24
C GLN A 350 10.79 -10.16 10.33
N ASP A 351 10.57 -8.90 9.91
CA ASP A 351 9.50 -8.54 8.98
C ASP A 351 9.65 -9.31 7.65
N LEU A 352 10.87 -9.44 7.12
CA LEU A 352 11.13 -10.23 5.91
C LEU A 352 10.85 -11.73 6.10
N ARG A 353 11.24 -12.32 7.23
CA ARG A 353 10.90 -13.73 7.54
C ARG A 353 9.39 -13.92 7.65
N ASN A 354 8.71 -13.02 8.32
CA ASN A 354 7.25 -13.06 8.44
C ASN A 354 6.57 -12.93 7.07
N ALA A 355 7.06 -12.00 6.23
CA ALA A 355 6.56 -11.85 4.86
C ALA A 355 6.72 -13.15 4.06
N THR A 356 7.91 -13.76 4.10
CA THR A 356 8.19 -15.02 3.42
C THR A 356 7.23 -16.12 3.88
N GLN A 357 7.10 -16.34 5.18
CA GLN A 357 6.22 -17.37 5.73
C GLN A 357 4.74 -17.16 5.34
N ILE A 358 4.24 -15.92 5.43
CA ILE A 358 2.87 -15.58 5.05
C ILE A 358 2.65 -15.88 3.56
N LEU A 359 3.55 -15.40 2.71
CA LEU A 359 3.42 -15.52 1.26
C LEU A 359 3.54 -16.97 0.78
N GLU A 360 4.48 -17.75 1.30
CA GLU A 360 4.64 -19.18 0.99
C GLU A 360 3.42 -19.99 1.42
N THR A 361 2.91 -19.74 2.64
CA THR A 361 1.71 -20.41 3.15
C THR A 361 0.48 -20.09 2.30
N ALA A 362 0.30 -18.82 1.93
CA ALA A 362 -0.81 -18.40 1.09
C ALA A 362 -0.70 -18.95 -0.34
N ARG A 363 0.53 -18.98 -0.92
CA ARG A 363 0.79 -19.53 -2.25
C ARG A 363 0.51 -21.04 -2.32
N ALA A 364 0.87 -21.79 -1.29
CA ALA A 364 0.58 -23.24 -1.25
C ALA A 364 -0.91 -23.53 -1.39
N LYS A 365 -1.78 -22.65 -0.86
CA LYS A 365 -3.24 -22.74 -1.00
C LYS A 365 -3.78 -22.14 -2.30
N ASN A 366 -3.08 -21.14 -2.85
CA ASN A 366 -3.50 -20.35 -4.02
C ASN A 366 -2.37 -20.26 -5.05
N PRO A 367 -1.95 -21.35 -5.68
CA PRO A 367 -0.74 -21.40 -6.51
C PRO A 367 -0.82 -20.55 -7.80
N ARG A 368 -2.04 -20.18 -8.23
CA ARG A 368 -2.28 -19.36 -9.44
C ARG A 368 -2.42 -17.86 -9.16
N SER A 369 -2.39 -17.43 -7.90
CA SER A 369 -2.51 -15.98 -7.57
C SER A 369 -1.29 -15.21 -8.08
N LYS A 370 -1.54 -14.30 -9.02
CA LYS A 370 -0.52 -13.44 -9.62
C LYS A 370 0.10 -12.50 -8.60
N HIS A 371 -0.70 -11.96 -7.71
CA HIS A 371 -0.24 -11.05 -6.66
C HIS A 371 0.66 -11.74 -5.62
N LEU A 372 0.35 -12.98 -5.25
CA LEU A 372 1.21 -13.78 -4.36
C LEU A 372 2.56 -14.08 -4.99
N MET A 373 2.57 -14.51 -6.27
CA MET A 373 3.82 -14.77 -6.99
C MET A 373 4.68 -13.50 -7.08
N LEU A 374 4.07 -12.35 -7.39
CA LEU A 374 4.77 -11.09 -7.49
C LEU A 374 5.35 -10.62 -6.15
N ALA A 375 4.56 -10.70 -5.07
CA ALA A 375 4.99 -10.33 -3.73
C ALA A 375 6.13 -11.24 -3.23
N LEU A 376 6.03 -12.55 -3.51
CA LEU A 376 7.05 -13.53 -3.13
C LEU A 376 8.35 -13.33 -3.90
N ALA A 377 8.28 -13.15 -5.23
CA ALA A 377 9.44 -12.85 -6.07
C ALA A 377 10.20 -11.60 -5.56
N ARG A 378 9.45 -10.54 -5.22
CA ARG A 378 10.03 -9.32 -4.66
C ARG A 378 10.67 -9.55 -3.29
N THR A 379 10.04 -10.34 -2.43
CA THR A 379 10.57 -10.67 -1.09
C THR A 379 11.87 -11.46 -1.21
N TYR A 380 11.94 -12.46 -2.08
CA TYR A 380 13.15 -13.22 -2.35
C TYR A 380 14.28 -12.36 -2.93
N ALA A 381 13.95 -11.43 -3.85
CA ALA A 381 14.92 -10.48 -4.37
C ALA A 381 15.53 -9.60 -3.28
N VAL A 382 14.71 -9.09 -2.35
CA VAL A 382 15.18 -8.28 -1.20
C VAL A 382 16.02 -9.10 -0.23
N MET A 383 15.71 -10.38 -0.05
CA MET A 383 16.48 -11.30 0.78
C MET A 383 17.75 -11.84 0.10
N GLY A 384 17.91 -11.64 -1.20
CA GLY A 384 19.01 -12.18 -1.99
C GLY A 384 18.89 -13.68 -2.30
N TYR A 385 17.68 -14.24 -2.25
CA TYR A 385 17.39 -15.65 -2.54
C TYR A 385 17.19 -15.84 -4.04
N ALA A 386 18.29 -15.81 -4.80
CA ALA A 386 18.24 -15.83 -6.27
C ALA A 386 17.60 -17.09 -6.86
N ASP A 387 17.83 -18.25 -6.26
CA ASP A 387 17.28 -19.53 -6.75
C ASP A 387 15.76 -19.60 -6.52
N SER A 388 15.29 -19.20 -5.34
CA SER A 388 13.85 -19.13 -5.03
C SER A 388 13.13 -18.09 -5.91
N LEU A 389 13.79 -16.95 -6.18
CA LEU A 389 13.27 -15.97 -7.13
C LEU A 389 13.13 -16.58 -8.53
N ARG A 390 14.15 -17.32 -9.00
CA ARG A 390 14.13 -17.95 -10.34
C ARG A 390 13.01 -18.97 -10.46
N GLU A 391 12.79 -19.78 -9.41
CA GLU A 391 11.68 -20.73 -9.36
C GLU A 391 10.33 -20.02 -9.51
N VAL A 392 10.05 -19.01 -8.65
CA VAL A 392 8.81 -18.24 -8.73
C VAL A 392 8.65 -17.52 -10.07
N ALA A 393 9.75 -16.99 -10.64
CA ALA A 393 9.71 -16.34 -11.94
C ALA A 393 9.37 -17.31 -13.09
N ASN A 394 9.82 -18.56 -13.00
CA ASN A 394 9.46 -19.62 -13.97
C ASN A 394 7.99 -20.01 -13.85
N ASP A 395 7.48 -20.18 -12.62
CA ASP A 395 6.07 -20.48 -12.38
C ASP A 395 5.14 -19.34 -12.84
N ALA A 396 5.66 -18.10 -12.75
CA ALA A 396 4.95 -16.91 -13.17
C ALA A 396 5.04 -16.61 -14.67
N ALA A 397 5.83 -17.38 -15.45
CA ALA A 397 6.19 -17.03 -16.83
C ALA A 397 4.99 -16.85 -17.77
N GLU A 398 3.98 -17.71 -17.66
CA GLU A 398 2.74 -17.61 -18.46
C GLU A 398 1.95 -16.36 -18.05
N ALA A 399 1.68 -16.20 -16.76
CA ALA A 399 0.97 -15.04 -16.21
C ALA A 399 1.69 -13.70 -16.49
N ALA A 400 3.01 -13.71 -16.53
CA ALA A 400 3.84 -12.55 -16.85
C ALA A 400 3.71 -12.10 -18.32
N ARG A 401 3.50 -13.04 -19.25
CA ARG A 401 3.24 -12.72 -20.66
C ARG A 401 1.88 -12.07 -20.89
N GLU A 402 0.91 -12.37 -20.04
CA GLU A 402 -0.46 -11.86 -20.15
C GLU A 402 -0.70 -10.58 -19.36
N ASN A 403 0.15 -10.27 -18.39
CA ASN A 403 0.05 -9.10 -17.52
C ASN A 403 1.33 -8.27 -17.57
N PRO A 404 1.32 -7.10 -18.24
CA PRO A 404 2.52 -6.30 -18.45
C PRO A 404 3.15 -5.79 -17.16
N ASP A 405 2.36 -5.50 -16.12
CA ASP A 405 2.91 -5.07 -14.82
C ASP A 405 3.69 -6.22 -14.15
N MET A 406 3.17 -7.44 -14.23
CA MET A 406 3.84 -8.62 -13.73
C MET A 406 5.09 -8.94 -14.54
N GLY A 407 4.99 -8.94 -15.86
CA GLY A 407 6.10 -9.20 -16.78
C GLY A 407 7.26 -8.23 -16.56
N SER A 408 6.96 -6.93 -16.53
CA SER A 408 7.97 -5.91 -16.27
C SER A 408 8.61 -6.05 -14.88
N THR A 409 7.82 -6.34 -13.84
CA THR A 409 8.36 -6.46 -12.48
C THR A 409 9.23 -7.71 -12.34
N ILE A 410 8.76 -8.88 -12.80
CA ILE A 410 9.54 -10.13 -12.78
C ILE A 410 10.83 -9.97 -13.59
N GLY A 411 10.73 -9.42 -14.80
CA GLY A 411 11.88 -9.14 -15.66
C GLY A 411 12.89 -8.22 -14.97
N THR A 412 12.42 -7.14 -14.35
CA THR A 412 13.29 -6.22 -13.60
C THR A 412 13.96 -6.92 -12.41
N LEU A 413 13.24 -7.73 -11.64
CA LEU A 413 13.81 -8.49 -10.53
C LEU A 413 14.89 -9.48 -10.99
N LYS A 414 14.69 -10.15 -12.14
CA LYS A 414 15.74 -11.01 -12.75
C LYS A 414 16.98 -10.21 -13.12
N VAL A 415 16.82 -9.08 -13.80
CA VAL A 415 17.93 -8.20 -14.16
C VAL A 415 18.67 -7.69 -12.92
N LEU A 416 17.96 -7.31 -11.86
CA LEU A 416 18.56 -6.92 -10.59
C LEU A 416 19.36 -8.05 -9.92
N GLN A 417 19.03 -9.31 -10.20
CA GLN A 417 19.82 -10.48 -9.78
C GLN A 417 20.91 -10.88 -10.79
N ASN A 418 21.24 -10.01 -11.74
CA ASN A 418 22.22 -10.23 -12.81
C ASN A 418 21.81 -11.30 -13.84
N ASP A 419 20.51 -11.62 -13.93
CA ASP A 419 19.95 -12.46 -14.99
C ASP A 419 19.36 -11.57 -16.09
N LEU A 420 20.19 -11.24 -17.10
CA LEU A 420 19.80 -10.32 -18.17
C LEU A 420 18.70 -10.89 -19.10
N SER A 421 18.34 -12.18 -19.00
CA SER A 421 17.19 -12.76 -19.73
C SER A 421 15.86 -12.09 -19.34
N GLY A 422 15.81 -11.44 -18.17
CA GLY A 422 14.66 -10.65 -17.74
C GLY A 422 14.31 -9.48 -18.67
N GLU A 423 15.26 -9.03 -19.51
CA GLU A 423 15.04 -7.93 -20.45
C GLU A 423 13.98 -8.28 -21.51
N VAL A 424 13.91 -9.53 -21.96
CA VAL A 424 12.88 -10.00 -22.89
C VAL A 424 11.48 -9.83 -22.29
N GLN A 425 11.29 -10.21 -21.03
CA GLN A 425 10.00 -10.05 -20.33
C GLN A 425 9.60 -8.58 -20.17
N ILE A 426 10.58 -7.68 -20.01
CA ILE A 426 10.31 -6.24 -19.96
C ILE A 426 9.89 -5.72 -21.34
N ASP A 427 10.53 -6.17 -22.41
CA ASP A 427 10.18 -5.77 -23.78
C ASP A 427 8.79 -6.26 -24.18
N ASP A 428 8.43 -7.51 -23.85
CA ASP A 428 7.08 -8.04 -24.03
C ASP A 428 6.04 -7.21 -23.26
N ALA A 429 6.36 -6.86 -22.02
CA ALA A 429 5.48 -6.02 -21.18
C ALA A 429 5.29 -4.60 -21.76
N ILE A 430 6.35 -4.00 -22.31
CA ILE A 430 6.28 -2.69 -22.98
C ILE A 430 5.44 -2.80 -24.26
N ALA A 431 5.58 -3.88 -25.03
CA ALA A 431 4.79 -4.10 -26.24
C ALA A 431 3.28 -4.27 -25.94
N LEU A 432 2.96 -4.99 -24.85
CA LEU A 432 1.58 -5.20 -24.43
C LEU A 432 0.91 -3.96 -23.83
N ASN A 433 1.68 -3.09 -23.18
CA ASN A 433 1.17 -1.88 -22.53
C ASN A 433 1.26 -0.66 -23.49
N PRO A 434 0.14 -0.08 -23.93
CA PRO A 434 0.18 1.08 -24.84
C PRO A 434 0.77 2.35 -24.19
N ASN A 435 0.85 2.40 -22.87
CA ASN A 435 1.40 3.53 -22.12
C ASN A 435 2.24 3.01 -20.93
N PRO A 436 3.45 2.45 -21.19
CA PRO A 436 4.26 1.83 -20.17
C PRO A 436 4.75 2.87 -19.14
N PRO A 437 4.52 2.62 -17.84
CA PRO A 437 4.95 3.53 -16.78
C PRO A 437 6.48 3.56 -16.66
N PRO A 438 7.08 4.68 -16.18
CA PRO A 438 8.53 4.85 -16.08
C PRO A 438 9.26 3.68 -15.39
N ARG A 439 8.66 3.06 -14.37
CA ARG A 439 9.28 1.93 -13.65
C ARG A 439 9.65 0.73 -14.54
N TYR A 440 8.99 0.54 -15.71
CA TYR A 440 9.34 -0.54 -16.64
C TYR A 440 10.76 -0.40 -17.16
N PHE A 441 11.29 0.82 -17.21
CA PHE A 441 12.62 1.12 -17.73
C PHE A 441 13.73 0.97 -16.70
N ILE A 442 13.43 0.65 -15.42
CA ILE A 442 14.45 0.37 -14.40
C ILE A 442 15.31 -0.82 -14.81
N GLY A 443 14.69 -1.95 -15.18
CA GLY A 443 15.43 -3.13 -15.64
C GLY A 443 16.19 -2.87 -16.93
N LYS A 444 15.66 -2.07 -17.85
CA LYS A 444 16.36 -1.68 -19.10
C LYS A 444 17.61 -0.86 -18.78
N PHE A 445 17.52 0.12 -17.88
CA PHE A 445 18.67 0.90 -17.43
C PHE A 445 19.75 0.01 -16.79
N VAL A 446 19.34 -0.85 -15.86
CA VAL A 446 20.28 -1.75 -15.16
C VAL A 446 20.92 -2.74 -16.13
N SER A 447 20.17 -3.30 -17.08
CA SER A 447 20.70 -4.20 -18.10
C SER A 447 21.74 -3.50 -18.99
N ALA A 448 21.45 -2.29 -19.44
CA ALA A 448 22.40 -1.46 -20.21
C ALA A 448 23.66 -1.12 -19.39
N MET A 449 23.49 -0.75 -18.12
CA MET A 449 24.59 -0.50 -17.19
C MET A 449 25.49 -1.75 -17.02
N MET A 450 24.91 -2.94 -16.91
CA MET A 450 25.67 -4.18 -16.77
C MET A 450 26.51 -4.50 -18.02
N ARG A 451 26.01 -4.16 -19.20
CA ARG A 451 26.74 -4.28 -20.48
C ARG A 451 27.68 -3.10 -20.76
N ASP A 452 27.73 -2.09 -19.89
CA ASP A 452 28.45 -0.82 -20.10
C ASP A 452 27.98 -0.04 -21.34
N ASP A 453 26.75 -0.25 -21.75
CA ASP A 453 26.11 0.45 -22.88
C ASP A 453 25.51 1.77 -22.41
N VAL A 454 26.34 2.83 -22.49
CA VAL A 454 25.97 4.17 -22.04
C VAL A 454 24.83 4.75 -22.88
N ALA A 455 24.78 4.43 -24.18
CA ALA A 455 23.73 4.95 -25.06
C ALA A 455 22.37 4.35 -24.71
N ALA A 456 22.26 3.03 -24.55
CA ALA A 456 21.04 2.37 -24.13
C ALA A 456 20.61 2.79 -22.70
N ALA A 457 21.58 2.98 -21.79
CA ALA A 457 21.30 3.50 -20.44
C ALA A 457 20.70 4.91 -20.49
N GLY A 458 21.18 5.79 -21.37
CA GLY A 458 20.63 7.11 -21.59
C GLY A 458 19.18 7.06 -22.08
N GLN A 459 18.89 6.24 -23.10
CA GLN A 459 17.52 6.06 -23.62
C GLN A 459 16.53 5.55 -22.55
N ALA A 460 16.98 4.59 -21.71
CA ALA A 460 16.17 4.10 -20.61
C ALA A 460 15.95 5.18 -19.53
N LEU A 461 16.97 5.99 -19.24
CA LEU A 461 16.91 7.08 -18.27
C LEU A 461 15.91 8.16 -18.70
N ASP A 462 15.86 8.53 -19.99
CA ASP A 462 14.90 9.49 -20.52
C ASP A 462 13.44 9.06 -20.25
N LYS A 463 13.16 7.76 -20.31
CA LYS A 463 11.86 7.18 -19.98
C LYS A 463 11.59 7.10 -18.49
N LEU A 464 12.64 6.98 -17.65
CA LEU A 464 12.54 6.95 -16.19
C LEU A 464 12.29 8.31 -15.55
N THR A 465 12.69 9.40 -16.21
CA THR A 465 12.71 10.77 -15.66
C THR A 465 11.69 11.70 -16.29
N VAL A 466 10.59 11.16 -16.82
CA VAL A 466 9.47 11.96 -17.34
C VAL A 466 8.87 12.82 -16.22
N GLU A 467 8.64 14.11 -16.50
CA GLU A 467 8.08 15.06 -15.56
C GLU A 467 6.81 14.55 -14.88
N ASN A 468 6.73 14.75 -13.56
CA ASN A 468 5.63 14.34 -12.66
C ASN A 468 5.45 12.83 -12.41
N HIS A 469 6.29 11.94 -12.97
CA HIS A 469 6.19 10.49 -12.77
C HIS A 469 7.56 9.82 -12.57
N SER A 470 8.57 10.57 -12.11
CA SER A 470 9.93 10.03 -11.95
C SER A 470 9.98 8.99 -10.83
N SER A 471 10.62 7.85 -11.12
CA SER A 471 10.97 6.86 -10.12
C SER A 471 11.79 7.48 -8.98
N ARG A 472 11.54 7.05 -7.74
CA ARG A 472 12.37 7.42 -6.58
C ARG A 472 13.86 7.14 -6.81
N TRP A 473 14.19 6.13 -7.63
CA TRP A 473 15.55 5.79 -8.05
C TRP A 473 16.06 6.64 -9.22
N GLY A 474 15.19 7.39 -9.88
CA GLY A 474 15.55 8.22 -11.03
C GLY A 474 16.76 9.12 -10.78
N PRO A 475 16.82 9.91 -9.69
CA PRO A 475 17.97 10.74 -9.38
C PRO A 475 19.28 9.93 -9.16
N VAL A 476 19.18 8.71 -8.58
CA VAL A 476 20.34 7.81 -8.40
C VAL A 476 20.88 7.34 -9.75
N PHE A 477 19.98 6.88 -10.63
CA PHE A 477 20.36 6.44 -11.98
C PHE A 477 20.85 7.59 -12.85
N LYS A 478 20.24 8.78 -12.72
CA LYS A 478 20.72 10.01 -13.40
C LYS A 478 22.14 10.38 -12.95
N ALA A 479 22.42 10.33 -11.64
CA ALA A 479 23.77 10.59 -11.13
C ALA A 479 24.78 9.57 -11.67
N ALA A 480 24.43 8.27 -11.68
CA ALA A 480 25.28 7.21 -12.21
C ALA A 480 25.58 7.39 -13.70
N TYR A 481 24.55 7.66 -14.50
CA TYR A 481 24.68 7.90 -15.94
C TYR A 481 25.58 9.11 -16.25
N LEU A 482 25.29 10.25 -15.62
CA LEU A 482 26.05 11.50 -15.83
C LEU A 482 27.52 11.35 -15.41
N ALA A 483 27.79 10.65 -14.30
CA ALA A 483 29.14 10.37 -13.85
C ALA A 483 29.88 9.46 -14.86
N ARG A 484 29.23 8.41 -15.37
CA ARG A 484 29.81 7.49 -16.38
C ARG A 484 30.03 8.17 -17.73
N SER A 485 29.17 9.14 -18.08
CA SER A 485 29.27 9.96 -19.30
C SER A 485 30.30 11.10 -19.19
N GLY A 486 31.02 11.21 -18.06
CA GLY A 486 32.05 12.23 -17.85
C GLY A 486 31.55 13.58 -17.34
N ASN A 487 30.24 13.77 -17.14
CA ASN A 487 29.65 15.01 -16.61
C ASN A 487 29.56 14.98 -15.08
N THR A 488 30.72 15.01 -14.42
CA THR A 488 30.83 14.92 -12.95
C THR A 488 30.08 16.05 -12.23
N ALA A 489 30.08 17.26 -12.78
CA ALA A 489 29.40 18.40 -12.14
C ALA A 489 27.87 18.17 -12.08
N ALA A 490 27.27 17.78 -13.19
CA ALA A 490 25.83 17.45 -13.23
C ALA A 490 25.52 16.18 -12.41
N ALA A 491 26.43 15.20 -12.37
CA ALA A 491 26.27 14.01 -11.55
C ALA A 491 26.19 14.33 -10.06
N LYS A 492 27.03 15.23 -9.56
CA LYS A 492 26.97 15.72 -8.15
C LYS A 492 25.67 16.47 -7.84
N VAL A 493 25.08 17.18 -8.81
CA VAL A 493 23.75 17.80 -8.64
C VAL A 493 22.68 16.73 -8.52
N ALA A 494 22.63 15.76 -9.45
CA ALA A 494 21.66 14.68 -9.43
C ALA A 494 21.79 13.81 -8.16
N TRP A 495 23.02 13.60 -7.67
CA TRP A 495 23.24 12.90 -6.39
C TRP A 495 22.65 13.64 -5.20
N ARG A 496 22.76 14.97 -5.16
CA ARG A 496 22.11 15.78 -4.10
C ARG A 496 20.59 15.65 -4.17
N GLU A 497 19.97 15.61 -5.35
CA GLU A 497 18.54 15.32 -5.52
C GLU A 497 18.20 13.93 -4.95
N ALA A 498 19.03 12.91 -5.21
CA ALA A 498 18.86 11.57 -4.64
C ALA A 498 18.87 11.59 -3.10
N THR A 499 19.71 12.42 -2.46
CA THR A 499 19.77 12.54 -1.00
C THR A 499 18.53 13.17 -0.37
N VAL A 500 17.67 13.85 -1.14
CA VAL A 500 16.36 14.32 -0.68
C VAL A 500 15.40 13.13 -0.53
N GLN A 501 15.45 12.19 -1.49
CA GLN A 501 14.62 10.98 -1.46
C GLN A 501 15.12 9.95 -0.43
N PHE A 502 16.43 9.94 -0.17
CA PHE A 502 17.12 9.06 0.76
C PHE A 502 17.99 9.87 1.74
N PRO A 503 17.40 10.51 2.76
CA PRO A 503 18.12 11.48 3.62
C PRO A 503 19.36 10.92 4.32
N PHE A 504 19.37 9.62 4.66
CA PHE A 504 20.54 8.94 5.25
C PHE A 504 21.75 8.87 4.29
N ALA A 505 21.51 8.97 2.97
CA ALA A 505 22.57 8.92 1.96
C ALA A 505 23.52 10.12 2.02
N ARG A 506 23.14 11.23 2.67
CA ARG A 506 24.04 12.35 2.90
C ARG A 506 25.28 11.94 3.70
N HIS A 507 25.09 11.06 4.68
CA HIS A 507 26.15 10.58 5.58
C HIS A 507 26.71 9.22 5.19
N PHE A 508 25.88 8.41 4.51
CA PHE A 508 26.19 7.04 4.13
C PHE A 508 25.82 6.76 2.67
N PRO A 509 26.54 7.34 1.69
CA PRO A 509 26.16 7.26 0.27
C PRO A 509 25.99 5.82 -0.24
N ARG A 510 26.85 4.91 0.21
CA ARG A 510 26.83 3.50 -0.22
C ARG A 510 25.64 2.71 0.31
N VAL A 511 24.99 3.17 1.37
CA VAL A 511 23.87 2.43 2.00
C VAL A 511 22.65 2.34 1.07
N ILE A 512 22.40 3.35 0.22
CA ILE A 512 21.32 3.26 -0.79
C ILE A 512 21.51 2.01 -1.66
N VAL A 513 22.72 1.85 -2.20
CA VAL A 513 23.03 0.76 -3.13
C VAL A 513 23.13 -0.57 -2.37
N SER A 514 23.76 -0.60 -1.18
CA SER A 514 23.89 -1.81 -0.37
C SER A 514 22.56 -2.45 -0.01
N ASN A 515 21.54 -1.64 0.21
CA ASN A 515 20.19 -2.08 0.57
C ASN A 515 19.23 -2.17 -0.65
N ALA A 516 19.72 -1.98 -1.86
CA ALA A 516 18.94 -2.23 -3.06
C ALA A 516 18.61 -3.74 -3.17
N PRO A 517 17.44 -4.12 -3.70
CA PRO A 517 17.05 -5.51 -3.92
C PRO A 517 17.78 -6.10 -5.15
N ALA A 518 19.10 -6.01 -5.17
CA ALA A 518 19.96 -6.38 -6.28
C ALA A 518 21.11 -7.28 -5.82
N SER A 519 21.62 -8.10 -6.73
CA SER A 519 22.80 -8.94 -6.50
C SER A 519 24.07 -8.10 -6.33
N GLN A 520 25.11 -8.68 -5.73
CA GLN A 520 26.37 -7.98 -5.49
C GLN A 520 27.00 -7.45 -6.78
N PRO A 521 27.07 -8.20 -7.91
CA PRO A 521 27.60 -7.68 -9.16
C PRO A 521 26.89 -6.42 -9.67
N VAL A 522 25.55 -6.36 -9.54
CA VAL A 522 24.76 -5.18 -9.94
C VAL A 522 25.05 -4.00 -9.01
N LYS A 523 25.15 -4.23 -7.71
CA LYS A 523 25.51 -3.21 -6.72
C LYS A 523 26.90 -2.63 -6.99
N ASP A 524 27.87 -3.50 -7.22
CA ASP A 524 29.26 -3.09 -7.49
C ASP A 524 29.35 -2.26 -8.78
N ARG A 525 28.63 -2.66 -9.83
CA ARG A 525 28.58 -1.91 -11.08
C ARG A 525 27.93 -0.53 -10.89
N LEU A 526 26.85 -0.45 -10.15
CA LEU A 526 26.18 0.82 -9.86
C LEU A 526 27.07 1.74 -9.02
N LEU A 527 27.77 1.20 -8.01
CA LEU A 527 28.75 1.97 -7.22
C LEU A 527 29.92 2.46 -8.06
N LEU A 528 30.39 1.65 -9.01
CA LEU A 528 31.47 2.04 -9.94
C LEU A 528 31.02 3.25 -10.78
N TRP A 529 29.81 3.23 -11.32
CA TRP A 529 29.28 4.34 -12.10
C TRP A 529 29.02 5.58 -11.23
N LEU A 530 28.57 5.42 -9.99
CA LEU A 530 28.28 6.52 -9.06
C LEU A 530 29.54 7.16 -8.46
N LYS A 531 30.69 6.47 -8.49
CA LYS A 531 31.90 6.90 -7.78
C LYS A 531 32.26 8.38 -7.98
N PRO A 532 32.29 8.96 -9.21
CA PRO A 532 32.60 10.38 -9.40
C PRO A 532 31.54 11.35 -8.86
N ALA A 533 30.31 10.89 -8.65
CA ALA A 533 29.22 11.71 -8.10
C ALA A 533 29.21 11.75 -6.57
N ILE A 534 29.75 10.69 -5.94
CA ILE A 534 29.77 10.49 -4.48
C ILE A 534 31.05 11.08 -3.86
N GLU A 535 32.19 10.94 -4.54
CA GLU A 535 33.51 11.49 -4.19
C GLU A 535 33.64 12.94 -4.70
#